data_6d0c8ece64d84b7ae09e45ae3d68e1bb
#
_entry.id   6d0c8ece64d84b7ae09e45ae3d68e1bb
#
_cell.length_a   1.000
_cell.length_b   1.000
_cell.length_c   1.000
_cell.angle_alpha   90.00
_cell.angle_beta   90.00
_cell.angle_gamma   90.00
#
_symmetry.space_group_name_H-M   'P 1'
#
loop_
_entity.id
_entity.type
_entity.pdbx_description
1 polymer ?
#
loop_
_entity_poly.entity_id
_entity_poly.type
_entity_poly.pdbx_seq_one_letter_code
_entity_poly.pdbx_strand_id
1 'polypeptide(L)'
;MIANRAANSYKFALPRPTDVLGLPIGQHIQFSAKISGVDVVRSYTPISSDETDRGSFSMLIKSYPAGSISKHIASLKVGQSIKTKGPKGQFVYQSGLVRAFGMIAGGTGLAPMLQIIKAIIRNPEDRTEVDFIFANVNVEDILLKDELDKLARTHRNFRIHYVLNNPPEGWQGGVGFVTEDMIKVRLSDFACPALTFVCCIPCVCWVRHEVVNLS
;
A
#
# COMPACT_ATOMS: atom_id res chain seq x y z
N MET A 1 -6.82 23.63 10.45
CA MET A 1 -5.45 23.15 10.19
C MET A 1 -5.37 21.69 10.66
N ILE A 2 -5.32 20.73 9.73
CA ILE A 2 -5.10 19.33 10.06
C ILE A 2 -3.58 19.19 10.23
N ALA A 3 -3.12 19.04 11.47
CA ALA A 3 -1.71 18.80 11.74
C ALA A 3 -1.28 17.52 10.99
N ASN A 4 -0.39 17.69 10.04
CA ASN A 4 0.19 16.62 9.25
C ASN A 4 1.07 15.77 10.18
N ARG A 5 0.59 14.60 10.60
CA ARG A 5 1.41 13.66 11.39
C ARG A 5 2.03 12.66 10.43
N ALA A 6 3.36 12.63 10.43
CA ALA A 6 4.14 11.63 9.69
C ALA A 6 3.64 10.20 10.00
N ALA A 7 3.64 9.34 8.99
CA ALA A 7 3.41 7.93 9.24
C ALA A 7 4.62 7.35 9.98
N ASN A 8 4.36 6.53 10.99
CA ASN A 8 5.40 5.85 11.74
C ASN A 8 5.53 4.41 11.27
N SER A 9 6.75 3.91 11.23
CA SER A 9 7.04 2.49 11.07
C SER A 9 6.98 1.82 12.45
N TYR A 10 6.16 0.78 12.54
CA TYR A 10 6.02 -0.05 13.76
C TYR A 10 6.49 -1.46 13.44
N LYS A 11 7.36 -2.00 14.28
CA LYS A 11 7.83 -3.38 14.20
C LYS A 11 7.17 -4.20 15.31
N PHE A 12 6.49 -5.27 14.93
CA PHE A 12 5.81 -6.19 15.84
C PHE A 12 6.58 -7.51 15.87
N ALA A 13 6.92 -7.97 17.07
CA ALA A 13 7.56 -9.26 17.28
C ALA A 13 6.55 -10.41 17.16
N LEU A 14 6.98 -11.51 16.57
CA LEU A 14 6.30 -12.80 16.60
C LEU A 14 6.77 -13.63 17.81
N PRO A 15 6.03 -14.67 18.20
CA PRO A 15 6.36 -15.46 19.41
C PRO A 15 7.77 -16.05 19.40
N ARG A 16 8.25 -16.50 18.23
CA ARG A 16 9.60 -17.08 18.08
C ARG A 16 10.40 -16.32 17.02
N PRO A 17 11.73 -16.22 17.16
CA PRO A 17 12.59 -15.51 16.20
C PRO A 17 12.56 -16.11 14.78
N THR A 18 12.18 -17.37 14.65
CA THR A 18 12.09 -18.09 13.35
C THR A 18 10.72 -18.00 12.70
N ASP A 19 9.71 -17.53 13.41
CA ASP A 19 8.34 -17.47 12.90
C ASP A 19 8.23 -16.47 11.73
N VAL A 20 7.31 -16.75 10.83
CA VAL A 20 6.85 -15.83 9.78
C VAL A 20 5.39 -15.51 10.02
N LEU A 21 4.92 -14.39 9.46
CA LEU A 21 3.52 -13.98 9.61
C LEU A 21 2.55 -14.92 8.87
N GLY A 22 3.03 -15.61 7.82
CA GLY A 22 2.22 -16.53 7.01
C GLY A 22 1.19 -15.80 6.15
N LEU A 23 1.50 -14.58 5.71
CA LEU A 23 0.57 -13.74 4.97
C LEU A 23 0.81 -13.83 3.46
N PRO A 24 -0.13 -14.42 2.69
CA PRO A 24 -0.06 -14.41 1.23
C PRO A 24 -0.01 -13.00 0.67
N ILE A 25 0.77 -12.78 -0.40
CA ILE A 25 0.86 -11.49 -1.08
C ILE A 25 -0.51 -11.07 -1.63
N GLY A 26 -0.91 -9.84 -1.33
CA GLY A 26 -2.23 -9.30 -1.67
C GLY A 26 -3.26 -9.41 -0.53
N GLN A 27 -2.95 -10.12 0.53
CA GLN A 27 -3.78 -10.21 1.73
C GLN A 27 -3.30 -9.27 2.84
N HIS A 28 -4.13 -9.12 3.87
CA HIS A 28 -3.90 -8.24 5.00
C HIS A 28 -4.20 -8.93 6.34
N ILE A 29 -3.83 -8.28 7.43
CA ILE A 29 -4.21 -8.66 8.78
C ILE A 29 -5.16 -7.63 9.38
N GLN A 30 -5.84 -8.01 10.46
CA GLN A 30 -6.68 -7.13 11.24
C GLN A 30 -6.10 -6.98 12.65
N PHE A 31 -5.94 -5.74 13.09
CA PHE A 31 -5.72 -5.42 14.50
C PHE A 31 -7.04 -5.16 15.19
N SER A 32 -7.15 -5.65 16.43
CA SER A 32 -8.31 -5.41 17.28
C SER A 32 -7.89 -4.99 18.68
N ALA A 33 -8.63 -4.04 19.22
CA ALA A 33 -8.48 -3.58 20.60
C ALA A 33 -9.81 -3.11 21.16
N LYS A 34 -9.97 -3.19 22.49
CA LYS A 34 -11.11 -2.63 23.19
C LYS A 34 -10.86 -1.15 23.47
N ILE A 35 -11.64 -0.27 22.84
CA ILE A 35 -11.49 1.18 22.94
C ILE A 35 -12.79 1.76 23.49
N SER A 36 -12.72 2.42 24.64
CA SER A 36 -13.90 2.95 25.35
C SER A 36 -15.01 1.89 25.56
N GLY A 37 -14.62 0.64 25.89
CA GLY A 37 -15.54 -0.45 26.11
C GLY A 37 -16.04 -1.19 24.88
N VAL A 38 -15.74 -0.69 23.65
CA VAL A 38 -16.18 -1.26 22.38
C VAL A 38 -15.02 -1.96 21.67
N ASP A 39 -15.28 -3.15 21.13
CA ASP A 39 -14.31 -3.87 20.31
C ASP A 39 -14.19 -3.21 18.93
N VAL A 40 -13.02 -2.67 18.62
CA VAL A 40 -12.73 -2.01 17.35
C VAL A 40 -11.74 -2.84 16.57
N VAL A 41 -12.04 -3.07 15.28
CA VAL A 41 -11.20 -3.83 14.35
C VAL A 41 -10.86 -2.97 13.15
N ARG A 42 -9.58 -2.99 12.69
CA ARG A 42 -9.13 -2.32 11.47
C ARG A 42 -8.14 -3.19 10.72
N SER A 43 -8.24 -3.13 9.39
CA SER A 43 -7.35 -3.84 8.47
C SER A 43 -6.07 -3.08 8.23
N TYR A 44 -4.96 -3.80 8.18
CA TYR A 44 -3.62 -3.28 7.89
C TYR A 44 -2.83 -4.27 7.04
N THR A 45 -2.05 -3.75 6.09
CA THR A 45 -1.15 -4.57 5.29
C THR A 45 0.29 -4.35 5.75
N PRO A 46 1.03 -5.40 6.11
CA PRO A 46 2.46 -5.31 6.39
C PRO A 46 3.25 -4.84 5.18
N ILE A 47 4.33 -4.07 5.44
CA ILE A 47 5.31 -3.65 4.43
C ILE A 47 6.56 -4.54 4.41
N SER A 48 6.70 -5.43 5.39
CA SER A 48 7.68 -6.51 5.46
C SER A 48 7.21 -7.74 4.68
N SER A 49 8.12 -8.67 4.42
CA SER A 49 7.86 -9.92 3.70
C SER A 49 8.35 -11.10 4.50
N ASP A 50 7.59 -12.19 4.48
CA ASP A 50 7.96 -13.45 5.12
C ASP A 50 9.24 -14.10 4.53
N GLU A 51 9.64 -13.68 3.33
CA GLU A 51 10.88 -14.14 2.70
C GLU A 51 12.12 -13.52 3.35
N THR A 52 12.03 -12.25 3.77
CA THR A 52 13.17 -11.48 4.30
C THR A 52 13.09 -11.22 5.80
N ASP A 53 11.90 -11.23 6.38
CA ASP A 53 11.67 -10.87 7.77
C ASP A 53 11.16 -12.07 8.57
N ARG A 54 11.95 -12.48 9.58
CA ARG A 54 11.60 -13.55 10.51
C ARG A 54 11.54 -13.01 11.94
N GLY A 55 10.70 -13.64 12.76
CA GLY A 55 10.47 -13.24 14.16
C GLY A 55 9.78 -11.90 14.32
N SER A 56 9.43 -11.23 13.23
CA SER A 56 8.78 -9.91 13.29
C SER A 56 8.16 -9.53 11.95
N PHE A 57 7.25 -8.55 11.98
CA PHE A 57 6.72 -7.89 10.79
C PHE A 57 6.63 -6.38 11.01
N SER A 58 6.70 -5.62 9.92
CA SER A 58 6.69 -4.15 9.94
C SER A 58 5.44 -3.58 9.31
N MET A 59 4.93 -2.52 9.91
CA MET A 59 3.73 -1.80 9.50
C MET A 59 4.03 -0.32 9.32
N LEU A 60 3.44 0.28 8.28
CA LEU A 60 3.44 1.72 8.07
C LEU A 60 2.07 2.27 8.47
N ILE A 61 2.00 3.01 9.57
CA ILE A 61 0.72 3.47 10.14
C ILE A 61 0.74 4.97 10.35
N LYS A 62 -0.20 5.67 9.71
CA LYS A 62 -0.47 7.08 9.98
C LYS A 62 -1.50 7.18 11.11
N SER A 63 -1.13 7.87 12.20
CA SER A 63 -2.04 8.11 13.31
C SER A 63 -2.86 9.37 13.06
N TYR A 64 -4.18 9.24 13.08
CA TYR A 64 -5.11 10.37 12.91
C TYR A 64 -5.70 10.76 14.27
N PRO A 65 -5.99 12.06 14.52
CA PRO A 65 -6.62 12.51 15.76
C PRO A 65 -7.96 11.82 16.06
N ALA A 66 -8.76 11.54 15.03
CA ALA A 66 -10.01 10.80 15.13
C ALA A 66 -9.85 9.28 14.95
N GLY A 67 -8.62 8.78 14.72
CA GLY A 67 -8.34 7.36 14.53
C GLY A 67 -8.48 6.58 15.83
N SER A 68 -9.11 5.42 15.81
CA SER A 68 -9.26 4.55 16.97
C SER A 68 -8.05 3.61 17.13
N ILE A 69 -7.89 2.61 16.26
CA ILE A 69 -6.80 1.63 16.35
C ILE A 69 -5.43 2.29 16.09
N SER A 70 -5.32 3.24 15.15
CA SER A 70 -4.05 3.92 14.90
C SER A 70 -3.56 4.73 16.10
N LYS A 71 -4.48 5.38 16.85
CA LYS A 71 -4.14 6.05 18.13
C LYS A 71 -3.77 5.05 19.21
N HIS A 72 -4.50 3.93 19.31
CA HIS A 72 -4.17 2.88 20.26
C HIS A 72 -2.76 2.33 20.00
N ILE A 73 -2.42 2.01 18.74
CA ILE A 73 -1.06 1.58 18.37
C ILE A 73 -0.01 2.63 18.73
N ALA A 74 -0.27 3.90 18.44
CA ALA A 74 0.64 5.00 18.78
C ALA A 74 0.84 5.21 20.28
N SER A 75 -0.08 4.72 21.12
CA SER A 75 0.02 4.77 22.58
C SER A 75 0.71 3.55 23.20
N LEU A 76 0.91 2.48 22.43
CA LEU A 76 1.59 1.28 22.91
C LEU A 76 3.08 1.58 23.19
N LYS A 77 3.55 1.03 24.31
CA LYS A 77 4.98 1.02 24.65
C LYS A 77 5.63 -0.25 24.11
N VAL A 78 6.94 -0.20 23.93
CA VAL A 78 7.73 -1.38 23.57
C VAL A 78 7.48 -2.50 24.57
N GLY A 79 7.22 -3.72 24.08
CA GLY A 79 6.86 -4.88 24.89
C GLY A 79 5.36 -5.08 25.12
N GLN A 80 4.52 -4.12 24.77
CA GLN A 80 3.07 -4.31 24.81
C GLN A 80 2.57 -5.01 23.54
N SER A 81 1.44 -5.70 23.66
CA SER A 81 0.85 -6.52 22.59
C SER A 81 -0.46 -5.93 22.05
N ILE A 82 -0.79 -6.29 20.81
CA ILE A 82 -2.09 -6.02 20.20
C ILE A 82 -2.63 -7.32 19.59
N LYS A 83 -3.94 -7.53 19.73
CA LYS A 83 -4.60 -8.70 19.15
C LYS A 83 -4.62 -8.60 17.62
N THR A 84 -4.15 -9.66 16.97
CA THR A 84 -4.02 -9.75 15.51
C THR A 84 -4.79 -10.94 14.98
N LYS A 85 -5.48 -10.78 13.85
CA LYS A 85 -6.18 -11.85 13.14
C LYS A 85 -5.86 -11.77 11.65
N GLY A 86 -5.51 -12.89 11.04
CA GLY A 86 -5.24 -13.02 9.60
C GLY A 86 -4.90 -14.46 9.24
N PRO A 87 -4.61 -14.72 7.97
CA PRO A 87 -4.75 -13.80 6.83
C PRO A 87 -6.20 -13.42 6.52
N LYS A 88 -6.39 -12.26 5.87
CA LYS A 88 -7.69 -11.73 5.43
C LYS A 88 -7.56 -11.17 4.00
N GLY A 89 -8.67 -11.23 3.25
CA GLY A 89 -8.74 -10.83 1.85
C GLY A 89 -8.85 -12.04 0.92
N GLN A 90 -9.36 -11.82 -0.28
CA GLN A 90 -9.59 -12.90 -1.27
C GLN A 90 -8.51 -12.93 -2.34
N PHE A 91 -7.80 -11.83 -2.54
CA PHE A 91 -6.77 -11.75 -3.56
C PHE A 91 -5.46 -12.35 -3.05
N VAL A 92 -4.86 -13.20 -3.88
CA VAL A 92 -3.52 -13.74 -3.70
C VAL A 92 -2.76 -13.52 -4.99
N TYR A 93 -1.67 -12.76 -4.91
CA TYR A 93 -0.79 -12.54 -6.04
C TYR A 93 0.10 -13.76 -6.29
N GLN A 94 0.24 -14.10 -7.56
CA GLN A 94 1.20 -15.07 -8.07
C GLN A 94 1.86 -14.49 -9.32
N SER A 95 3.15 -14.78 -9.51
CA SER A 95 3.87 -14.38 -10.73
C SER A 95 3.17 -14.90 -11.98
N GLY A 96 3.03 -14.03 -12.98
CA GLY A 96 2.34 -14.37 -14.23
C GLY A 96 0.81 -14.34 -14.16
N LEU A 97 0.22 -13.92 -13.05
CA LEU A 97 -1.24 -13.79 -12.91
C LEU A 97 -1.83 -12.84 -13.97
N VAL A 98 -1.14 -11.76 -14.25
CA VAL A 98 -1.50 -10.76 -15.28
C VAL A 98 -0.22 -10.20 -15.91
N ARG A 99 -0.36 -9.65 -17.12
CA ARG A 99 0.73 -8.96 -17.81
C ARG A 99 1.11 -7.66 -17.08
N ALA A 100 0.14 -6.93 -16.57
CA ALA A 100 0.37 -5.62 -15.99
C ALA A 100 -0.64 -5.26 -14.90
N PHE A 101 -0.21 -4.43 -13.96
CA PHE A 101 -1.04 -3.80 -12.95
C PHE A 101 -1.09 -2.28 -13.11
N GLY A 102 -2.30 -1.72 -13.17
CA GLY A 102 -2.55 -0.32 -12.85
C GLY A 102 -2.87 -0.16 -11.37
N MET A 103 -2.11 0.63 -10.64
CA MET A 103 -2.31 0.84 -9.22
C MET A 103 -2.60 2.30 -8.91
N ILE A 104 -3.58 2.56 -8.04
CA ILE A 104 -3.91 3.92 -7.58
C ILE A 104 -4.01 3.88 -6.06
N ALA A 105 -3.24 4.72 -5.37
CA ALA A 105 -3.33 4.82 -3.92
C ALA A 105 -3.19 6.25 -3.42
N GLY A 106 -3.78 6.51 -2.24
CA GLY A 106 -3.60 7.74 -1.48
C GLY A 106 -2.99 7.46 -0.10
N GLY A 107 -1.95 8.22 0.29
CA GLY A 107 -1.36 8.14 1.63
C GLY A 107 -0.99 6.71 2.05
N THR A 108 -1.58 6.21 3.16
CA THR A 108 -1.30 4.86 3.69
C THR A 108 -1.85 3.71 2.84
N GLY A 109 -2.65 3.99 1.80
CA GLY A 109 -3.00 3.03 0.75
C GLY A 109 -1.78 2.50 -0.02
N LEU A 110 -0.61 3.11 0.16
CA LEU A 110 0.66 2.60 -0.32
C LEU A 110 0.93 1.16 0.13
N ALA A 111 0.64 0.79 1.38
CA ALA A 111 1.08 -0.49 1.95
C ALA A 111 0.65 -1.74 1.17
N PRO A 112 -0.63 -1.92 0.78
CA PRO A 112 -1.03 -3.07 -0.05
C PRO A 112 -0.42 -3.04 -1.46
N MET A 113 -0.22 -1.86 -2.06
CA MET A 113 0.44 -1.73 -3.36
C MET A 113 1.92 -2.12 -3.26
N LEU A 114 2.61 -1.59 -2.25
CA LEU A 114 4.02 -1.86 -2.01
C LEU A 114 4.31 -3.35 -1.77
N GLN A 115 3.39 -4.07 -1.11
CA GLN A 115 3.50 -5.50 -0.90
C GLN A 115 3.59 -6.25 -2.26
N ILE A 116 2.71 -5.93 -3.20
CA ILE A 116 2.68 -6.55 -4.53
C ILE A 116 3.89 -6.08 -5.37
N ILE A 117 4.18 -4.78 -5.38
CA ILE A 117 5.34 -4.21 -6.10
C ILE A 117 6.63 -4.91 -5.66
N LYS A 118 6.86 -5.05 -4.35
CA LYS A 118 8.04 -5.73 -3.82
C LYS A 118 8.09 -7.21 -4.21
N ALA A 119 6.96 -7.90 -4.25
CA ALA A 119 6.91 -9.30 -4.67
C ALA A 119 7.29 -9.47 -6.14
N ILE A 120 6.77 -8.61 -7.03
CA ILE A 120 7.11 -8.58 -8.46
C ILE A 120 8.61 -8.31 -8.65
N ILE A 121 9.12 -7.25 -8.03
CA ILE A 121 10.51 -6.79 -8.22
C ILE A 121 11.54 -7.79 -7.69
N ARG A 122 11.22 -8.50 -6.61
CA ARG A 122 12.13 -9.50 -6.02
C ARG A 122 12.28 -10.77 -6.85
N ASN A 123 11.27 -11.11 -7.63
CA ASN A 123 11.33 -12.29 -8.50
C ASN A 123 11.87 -11.87 -9.89
N PRO A 124 13.11 -12.22 -10.25
CA PRO A 124 13.71 -11.83 -11.53
C PRO A 124 13.00 -12.47 -12.75
N GLU A 125 12.25 -13.54 -12.54
CA GLU A 125 11.45 -14.17 -13.60
C GLU A 125 10.07 -13.52 -13.78
N ASP A 126 9.67 -12.65 -12.87
CA ASP A 126 8.39 -11.98 -12.94
C ASP A 126 8.47 -10.77 -13.90
N ARG A 127 7.77 -10.86 -15.02
CA ARG A 127 7.74 -9.84 -16.07
C ARG A 127 6.56 -8.89 -15.94
N THR A 128 5.79 -9.01 -14.86
CA THR A 128 4.61 -8.16 -14.65
C THR A 128 5.01 -6.69 -14.59
N GLU A 129 4.36 -5.88 -15.43
CA GLU A 129 4.54 -4.42 -15.41
C GLU A 129 3.66 -3.78 -14.36
N VAL A 130 4.13 -2.70 -13.76
CA VAL A 130 3.36 -1.93 -12.77
C VAL A 130 3.43 -0.44 -13.08
N ASP A 131 2.26 0.18 -13.29
CA ASP A 131 2.08 1.62 -13.29
C ASP A 131 1.33 2.06 -12.04
N PHE A 132 1.96 2.91 -11.25
CA PHE A 132 1.44 3.32 -9.96
C PHE A 132 1.20 4.82 -9.89
N ILE A 133 -0.06 5.24 -9.72
CA ILE A 133 -0.45 6.62 -9.41
C ILE A 133 -0.55 6.76 -7.90
N PHE A 134 0.32 7.59 -7.31
CA PHE A 134 0.37 7.78 -5.87
C PHE A 134 0.03 9.21 -5.47
N ALA A 135 -1.19 9.40 -4.94
CA ALA A 135 -1.73 10.70 -4.57
C ALA A 135 -1.45 11.04 -3.09
N ASN A 136 -1.04 12.27 -2.83
CA ASN A 136 -0.81 12.79 -1.50
C ASN A 136 -1.20 14.27 -1.42
N VAL A 137 -1.24 14.85 -0.21
CA VAL A 137 -1.60 16.26 -0.03
C VAL A 137 -0.39 17.15 -0.36
N ASN A 138 0.72 16.92 0.31
CA ASN A 138 1.97 17.67 0.13
C ASN A 138 3.12 16.71 -0.20
N VAL A 139 4.26 17.24 -0.58
CA VAL A 139 5.46 16.45 -0.90
C VAL A 139 5.95 15.65 0.31
N GLU A 140 5.87 16.24 1.49
CA GLU A 140 6.27 15.63 2.77
C GLU A 140 5.34 14.48 3.21
N ASP A 141 4.15 14.40 2.61
CA ASP A 141 3.20 13.32 2.85
C ASP A 141 3.50 12.06 2.03
N ILE A 142 4.39 12.16 1.03
CA ILE A 142 4.75 11.02 0.18
C ILE A 142 5.57 10.02 1.00
N LEU A 143 4.90 8.95 1.41
CA LEU A 143 5.51 7.90 2.21
C LEU A 143 6.54 7.12 1.39
N LEU A 144 7.72 6.86 1.97
CA LEU A 144 8.79 6.06 1.37
C LEU A 144 9.24 6.57 -0.03
N LYS A 145 9.17 7.89 -0.26
CA LYS A 145 9.46 8.48 -1.57
C LYS A 145 10.82 8.03 -2.12
N ASP A 146 11.87 8.10 -1.33
CA ASP A 146 13.24 7.74 -1.76
C ASP A 146 13.34 6.25 -2.15
N GLU A 147 12.65 5.37 -1.40
CA GLU A 147 12.58 3.94 -1.73
C GLU A 147 11.84 3.72 -3.04
N LEU A 148 10.68 4.35 -3.22
CA LEU A 148 9.87 4.23 -4.45
C LEU A 148 10.62 4.78 -5.67
N ASP A 149 11.27 5.92 -5.54
CA ASP A 149 12.08 6.52 -6.60
C ASP A 149 13.28 5.64 -6.97
N LYS A 150 13.91 5.02 -5.97
CA LYS A 150 14.99 4.05 -6.21
C LYS A 150 14.45 2.84 -6.97
N LEU A 151 13.32 2.27 -6.56
CA LEU A 151 12.71 1.13 -7.25
C LEU A 151 12.39 1.47 -8.70
N ALA A 152 11.78 2.64 -8.97
CA ALA A 152 11.44 3.07 -10.32
C ALA A 152 12.69 3.29 -11.22
N ARG A 153 13.81 3.78 -10.64
CA ARG A 153 15.06 3.93 -11.39
C ARG A 153 15.76 2.61 -11.71
N THR A 154 15.62 1.61 -10.84
CA THR A 154 16.36 0.34 -10.96
C THR A 154 15.57 -0.77 -11.64
N HIS A 155 14.25 -0.64 -11.77
CA HIS A 155 13.37 -1.66 -12.34
C HIS A 155 12.50 -1.08 -13.45
N ARG A 156 12.77 -1.45 -14.69
CA ARG A 156 12.08 -0.93 -15.88
C ARG A 156 10.60 -1.29 -15.95
N ASN A 157 10.20 -2.36 -15.28
CA ASN A 157 8.81 -2.81 -15.20
C ASN A 157 8.02 -2.11 -14.09
N PHE A 158 8.61 -1.15 -13.35
CA PHE A 158 7.91 -0.36 -12.35
C PHE A 158 7.99 1.13 -12.69
N ARG A 159 6.84 1.75 -12.87
CA ARG A 159 6.68 3.19 -13.12
C ARG A 159 5.80 3.81 -12.04
N ILE A 160 6.16 5.00 -11.57
CA ILE A 160 5.39 5.73 -10.57
C ILE A 160 5.10 7.14 -11.02
N HIS A 161 3.87 7.60 -10.79
CA HIS A 161 3.42 8.95 -11.03
C HIS A 161 2.83 9.54 -9.75
N TYR A 162 3.48 10.59 -9.23
CA TYR A 162 3.00 11.29 -8.05
C TYR A 162 1.98 12.36 -8.40
N VAL A 163 0.92 12.48 -7.57
CA VAL A 163 -0.10 13.52 -7.67
C VAL A 163 -0.18 14.24 -6.33
N LEU A 164 -0.13 15.58 -6.32
CA LEU A 164 -0.20 16.40 -5.11
C LEU A 164 -1.35 17.39 -5.16
N ASN A 165 -2.08 17.51 -4.04
CA ASN A 165 -3.08 18.56 -3.91
C ASN A 165 -2.43 19.95 -3.78
N ASN A 166 -1.35 20.05 -3.04
CA ASN A 166 -0.60 21.30 -2.79
C ASN A 166 0.85 21.10 -3.25
N PRO A 167 1.13 21.16 -4.56
CA PRO A 167 2.47 20.98 -5.08
C PRO A 167 3.36 22.20 -4.76
N PRO A 168 4.67 22.00 -4.51
CA PRO A 168 5.62 23.09 -4.44
C PRO A 168 5.86 23.70 -5.82
N GLU A 169 6.49 24.87 -5.85
CA GLU A 169 6.93 25.50 -7.09
C GLU A 169 7.88 24.54 -7.87
N GLY A 170 7.70 24.50 -9.19
CA GLY A 170 8.51 23.62 -10.07
C GLY A 170 8.11 22.13 -10.07
N TRP A 171 6.99 21.76 -9.44
CA TRP A 171 6.50 20.39 -9.42
C TRP A 171 6.22 19.86 -10.84
N GLN A 172 6.72 18.65 -11.15
CA GLN A 172 6.60 18.00 -12.47
C GLN A 172 5.56 16.85 -12.50
N GLY A 173 4.93 16.54 -11.36
CA GLY A 173 3.90 15.49 -11.26
C GLY A 173 2.49 16.01 -11.51
N GLY A 174 1.49 15.17 -11.26
CA GLY A 174 0.08 15.55 -11.31
C GLY A 174 -0.30 16.53 -10.19
N VAL A 175 -1.33 17.33 -10.45
CA VAL A 175 -1.84 18.34 -9.50
C VAL A 175 -3.32 18.10 -9.21
N GLY A 176 -3.71 18.25 -7.95
CA GLY A 176 -5.08 18.08 -7.46
C GLY A 176 -5.42 16.64 -7.13
N PHE A 177 -6.61 16.20 -7.51
CA PHE A 177 -7.08 14.83 -7.37
C PHE A 177 -6.72 14.00 -8.60
N VAL A 178 -6.66 12.69 -8.45
CA VAL A 178 -6.49 11.77 -9.58
C VAL A 178 -7.70 11.88 -10.50
N THR A 179 -7.46 12.22 -11.77
CA THR A 179 -8.49 12.39 -12.79
C THR A 179 -8.54 11.21 -13.74
N GLU A 180 -9.65 11.08 -14.46
CA GLU A 180 -9.82 10.08 -15.51
C GLU A 180 -8.73 10.19 -16.59
N ASP A 181 -8.37 11.42 -16.98
CA ASP A 181 -7.32 11.65 -17.96
C ASP A 181 -5.95 11.18 -17.47
N MET A 182 -5.62 11.42 -16.20
CA MET A 182 -4.39 10.87 -15.60
C MET A 182 -4.38 9.34 -15.65
N ILE A 183 -5.53 8.70 -15.36
CA ILE A 183 -5.67 7.25 -15.43
C ILE A 183 -5.48 6.77 -16.88
N LYS A 184 -6.17 7.39 -17.85
CA LYS A 184 -6.04 7.05 -19.27
C LYS A 184 -4.60 7.18 -19.77
N VAL A 185 -3.94 8.32 -19.50
CA VAL A 185 -2.58 8.58 -19.97
C VAL A 185 -1.54 7.67 -19.32
N ARG A 186 -1.72 7.33 -18.04
CA ARG A 186 -0.70 6.57 -17.28
C ARG A 186 -0.94 5.06 -17.26
N LEU A 187 -2.18 4.64 -17.48
CA LEU A 187 -2.57 3.23 -17.45
C LEU A 187 -3.06 2.74 -18.84
N SER A 188 -2.90 3.53 -19.92
CA SER A 188 -3.40 3.23 -21.26
C SER A 188 -2.62 2.14 -22.00
N ASP A 189 -1.34 1.91 -21.66
CA ASP A 189 -0.51 0.89 -22.29
C ASP A 189 -0.95 -0.55 -21.94
N PHE A 190 -2.01 -0.68 -21.16
CA PHE A 190 -2.57 -1.96 -20.75
C PHE A 190 -3.67 -2.46 -21.69
N ALA A 191 -3.33 -2.64 -22.97
CA ALA A 191 -4.17 -3.45 -23.87
C ALA A 191 -4.13 -4.91 -23.37
N CYS A 192 -5.17 -5.31 -22.66
CA CYS A 192 -5.60 -6.63 -22.19
C CYS A 192 -4.52 -7.75 -22.00
N PRO A 193 -4.56 -8.59 -20.91
CA PRO A 193 -5.35 -8.45 -19.70
C PRO A 193 -4.56 -7.72 -18.60
N ALA A 194 -5.08 -6.60 -18.13
CA ALA A 194 -4.53 -5.87 -17.01
C ALA A 194 -5.53 -5.84 -15.84
N LEU A 195 -5.03 -5.80 -14.61
CA LEU A 195 -5.84 -5.55 -13.42
C LEU A 195 -5.55 -4.15 -12.88
N THR A 196 -6.60 -3.42 -12.53
CA THR A 196 -6.46 -2.12 -11.88
C THR A 196 -6.82 -2.25 -10.41
N PHE A 197 -5.91 -1.80 -9.55
CA PHE A 197 -6.11 -1.73 -8.11
C PHE A 197 -6.30 -0.31 -7.65
N VAL A 198 -7.38 -0.05 -6.94
CA VAL A 198 -7.60 1.24 -6.28
C VAL A 198 -7.61 1.02 -4.77
N CYS A 199 -6.72 1.69 -4.07
CA CYS A 199 -6.74 1.76 -2.61
C CYS A 199 -6.97 3.20 -2.17
N CYS A 200 -8.22 3.51 -1.86
CA CYS A 200 -8.55 4.74 -1.14
C CYS A 200 -8.79 4.42 0.34
N ILE A 201 -8.41 5.33 1.23
CA ILE A 201 -8.75 5.22 2.65
C ILE A 201 -10.27 5.42 2.78
N PRO A 202 -11.05 4.44 3.34
CA PRO A 202 -10.66 3.34 4.22
C PRO A 202 -10.71 1.92 3.62
N CYS A 203 -10.87 1.72 2.33
CA CYS A 203 -11.03 0.37 1.77
C CYS A 203 -10.14 0.11 0.55
N VAL A 204 -9.69 -1.13 0.40
CA VAL A 204 -9.09 -1.64 -0.84
C VAL A 204 -10.22 -2.10 -1.73
N CYS A 205 -10.46 -1.38 -2.82
CA CYS A 205 -11.44 -1.75 -3.83
C CYS A 205 -10.72 -2.38 -5.02
N TRP A 206 -11.21 -3.53 -5.47
CA TRP A 206 -10.73 -4.23 -6.64
C TRP A 206 -11.62 -3.84 -7.82
N VAL A 207 -11.03 -3.32 -8.88
CA VAL A 207 -11.76 -3.10 -10.13
C VAL A 207 -11.08 -3.94 -11.20
N ARG A 208 -11.78 -4.97 -11.70
CA ARG A 208 -11.38 -5.70 -12.89
C ARG A 208 -11.84 -4.88 -14.10
N HIS A 209 -10.91 -4.31 -14.84
CA HIS A 209 -11.22 -3.77 -16.15
C HIS A 209 -11.34 -4.93 -17.15
N GLU A 210 -12.54 -5.35 -17.44
CA GLU A 210 -12.85 -5.91 -18.75
C GLU A 210 -12.91 -4.70 -19.69
N VAL A 211 -12.13 -4.73 -20.77
CA VAL A 211 -12.23 -3.73 -21.82
C VAL A 211 -13.64 -3.88 -22.41
N VAL A 212 -14.55 -3.00 -21.97
CA VAL A 212 -15.82 -2.83 -22.69
C VAL A 212 -15.46 -2.11 -23.99
N ASN A 213 -15.43 -2.85 -25.09
CA ASN A 213 -15.45 -2.27 -26.42
C ASN A 213 -16.71 -1.41 -26.52
N LEU A 214 -16.56 -0.12 -26.37
CA LEU A 214 -17.57 0.84 -26.82
C LEU A 214 -17.40 0.95 -28.34
N SER A 215 -18.14 0.10 -29.05
CA SER A 215 -18.43 0.29 -30.47
C SER A 215 -19.41 1.46 -30.66
#